data_699daef12b8b27335ba02768e3644e29
#
_entry.id   699daef12b8b27335ba02768e3644e29
#
_cell.length_a   1.000
_cell.length_b   1.000
_cell.length_c   1.000
_cell.angle_alpha   90.00
_cell.angle_beta   90.00
_cell.angle_gamma   90.00
#
_symmetry.space_group_name_H-M   'P 1'
#
loop_
_entity.id
_entity.type
_entity.pdbx_description
1 polymer ?
#
loop_
_entity_poly.entity_id
_entity_poly.type
_entity_poly.pdbx_seq_one_letter_code
_entity_poly.pdbx_strand_id
1 'polypeptide(L)'
;EHDAIRIGRRIVARLNWRKAAPSRRQFPLQDENSRRLDDVSAETGADSAYAEPDEDPDGLLDLIPSDLKEPFDPREVIRRICDGVSESNGAVFDEFKPLYGPSLVTGWAKIHGRPVGILANAQGVLFSEEAQKATQFVQLANQSDTPLLFLHNTTGYMVGKDYEQGGIIKHGAMMINAISNSTVPHLSVFVGASYGAGNYGMNGRAFDPRFLFTWPSAKSAVMGPQQLAGVLEIVARQSAEAKGEVFDAEGFKGIKEIVEAQIE
;
A
#
# COMPACT_ATOMS: atom_id res chain seq x y z
N GLU A 1 -29.14 -8.17 -11.62
CA GLU A 1 -29.01 -9.61 -11.38
C GLU A 1 -27.92 -10.24 -12.27
N HIS A 2 -27.97 -10.05 -13.61
CA HIS A 2 -26.96 -10.59 -14.52
C HIS A 2 -25.54 -10.10 -14.22
N ASP A 3 -25.37 -8.84 -13.83
CA ASP A 3 -24.05 -8.30 -13.46
C ASP A 3 -23.50 -8.92 -12.18
N ALA A 4 -24.34 -9.17 -11.19
CA ALA A 4 -23.92 -9.83 -9.96
C ALA A 4 -23.44 -11.27 -10.25
N ILE A 5 -24.15 -11.99 -11.12
CA ILE A 5 -23.75 -13.34 -11.53
C ILE A 5 -22.43 -13.29 -12.32
N ARG A 6 -22.27 -12.34 -13.24
CA ARG A 6 -21.03 -12.15 -14.01
C ARG A 6 -19.84 -11.85 -13.09
N ILE A 7 -20.01 -10.94 -12.14
CA ILE A 7 -18.99 -10.60 -11.12
C ILE A 7 -18.66 -11.82 -10.27
N GLY A 8 -19.67 -12.53 -9.77
CA GLY A 8 -19.48 -13.74 -8.96
C GLY A 8 -18.70 -14.83 -9.71
N ARG A 9 -19.04 -15.09 -10.97
CA ARG A 9 -18.33 -16.08 -11.81
C ARG A 9 -16.88 -15.67 -12.04
N ARG A 10 -16.61 -14.39 -12.25
CA ARG A 10 -15.26 -13.84 -12.43
C ARG A 10 -14.42 -13.98 -11.17
N ILE A 11 -14.98 -13.68 -9.99
CA ILE A 11 -14.33 -13.88 -8.70
C ILE A 11 -13.98 -15.36 -8.52
N VAL A 12 -14.93 -16.26 -8.73
CA VAL A 12 -14.70 -17.71 -8.58
C VAL A 12 -13.64 -18.21 -9.54
N ALA A 13 -13.63 -17.75 -10.80
CA ALA A 13 -12.60 -18.11 -11.77
C ALA A 13 -11.19 -17.66 -11.34
N ARG A 14 -11.08 -16.49 -10.70
CA ARG A 14 -9.80 -15.95 -10.20
C ARG A 14 -9.28 -16.64 -8.95
N LEU A 15 -10.16 -17.19 -8.12
CA LEU A 15 -9.73 -17.92 -6.93
C LEU A 15 -8.83 -19.12 -7.25
N ASN A 16 -8.75 -19.53 -8.53
CA ASN A 16 -7.97 -20.66 -9.00
C ASN A 16 -8.07 -21.86 -8.02
N TRP A 17 -9.29 -22.13 -7.58
CA TRP A 17 -9.59 -23.06 -6.51
C TRP A 17 -9.11 -24.44 -6.90
N ARG A 18 -7.93 -24.80 -6.44
CA ARG A 18 -7.52 -26.19 -6.36
C ARG A 18 -7.84 -26.64 -4.93
N LYS A 19 -8.55 -27.74 -4.79
CA LYS A 19 -8.73 -28.41 -3.52
C LYS A 19 -7.36 -28.93 -3.08
N ALA A 20 -6.50 -28.03 -2.57
CA ALA A 20 -5.24 -28.42 -2.00
C ALA A 20 -5.55 -29.13 -0.68
N ALA A 21 -5.03 -30.36 -0.54
CA ALA A 21 -4.87 -30.92 0.78
C ALA A 21 -4.09 -29.89 1.64
N PRO A 22 -4.40 -29.74 2.93
CA PRO A 22 -3.67 -28.81 3.77
C PRO A 22 -2.19 -29.21 3.77
N SER A 23 -1.40 -28.57 2.96
CA SER A 23 0.04 -28.70 3.01
C SER A 23 0.47 -28.01 4.30
N ARG A 24 0.83 -28.78 5.31
CA ARG A 24 1.68 -28.27 6.38
C ARG A 24 2.90 -27.67 5.68
N ARG A 25 2.95 -26.34 5.52
CA ARG A 25 4.19 -25.68 5.14
C ARG A 25 5.18 -25.89 6.27
N GLN A 26 5.97 -26.97 6.17
CA GLN A 26 7.26 -27.01 6.84
C GLN A 26 8.11 -26.01 6.07
N PHE A 27 8.40 -24.85 6.69
CA PHE A 27 9.51 -24.03 6.26
C PHE A 27 10.76 -24.92 6.41
N PRO A 28 11.48 -25.25 5.36
CA PRO A 28 12.78 -25.87 5.51
C PRO A 28 13.67 -24.79 6.12
N LEU A 29 14.00 -24.96 7.39
CA LEU A 29 15.14 -24.29 7.98
C LEU A 29 16.36 -24.78 7.18
N GLN A 30 16.94 -23.87 6.41
CA GLN A 30 18.29 -23.90 5.88
C GLN A 30 18.76 -25.26 5.32
N ASP A 31 18.63 -25.41 4.02
CA ASP A 31 19.56 -26.27 3.30
C ASP A 31 20.36 -25.40 2.33
N GLU A 32 21.68 -25.43 2.47
CA GLU A 32 22.67 -24.55 1.83
C GLU A 32 22.88 -24.80 0.33
N ASN A 33 21.95 -25.44 -0.35
CA ASN A 33 22.00 -25.59 -1.80
C ASN A 33 21.00 -24.62 -2.46
N SER A 34 21.51 -23.42 -2.77
CA SER A 34 20.87 -22.46 -3.65
C SER A 34 20.43 -23.12 -4.95
N ARG A 35 19.16 -23.50 -5.07
CA ARG A 35 18.55 -23.74 -6.37
C ARG A 35 18.63 -22.42 -7.13
N ARG A 36 19.27 -22.45 -8.28
CA ARG A 36 19.39 -21.29 -9.17
C ARG A 36 17.99 -20.82 -9.53
N LEU A 37 17.80 -19.50 -9.63
CA LEU A 37 16.55 -18.87 -10.05
C LEU A 37 15.99 -19.44 -11.37
N ASP A 38 16.86 -20.03 -12.19
CA ASP A 38 16.54 -20.66 -13.47
C ASP A 38 15.74 -21.98 -13.30
N ASP A 39 15.84 -22.67 -12.15
CA ASP A 39 15.10 -23.91 -11.89
C ASP A 39 13.65 -23.66 -11.43
N VAL A 40 13.33 -22.46 -10.95
CA VAL A 40 11.97 -22.10 -10.48
C VAL A 40 11.00 -21.91 -11.64
N SER A 41 11.52 -21.56 -12.82
CA SER A 41 10.72 -21.42 -14.04
C SER A 41 10.30 -22.76 -14.67
N ALA A 42 11.04 -23.84 -14.39
CA ALA A 42 10.77 -25.15 -14.98
C ALA A 42 9.75 -25.99 -14.20
N GLU A 43 9.58 -25.77 -12.88
CA GLU A 43 8.63 -26.54 -12.06
C GLU A 43 7.21 -25.95 -12.01
N THR A 44 7.03 -24.71 -12.42
CA THR A 44 5.71 -24.10 -12.57
C THR A 44 5.21 -24.22 -14.00
N GLY A 45 5.09 -25.45 -14.50
CA GLY A 45 4.57 -25.74 -15.83
C GLY A 45 3.22 -25.08 -16.10
N ALA A 46 3.26 -23.84 -16.45
CA ALA A 46 2.26 -23.09 -17.19
C ALA A 46 2.99 -21.96 -17.91
N ASP A 47 3.21 -22.12 -19.20
CA ASP A 47 3.09 -21.01 -20.13
C ASP A 47 1.70 -20.38 -19.92
N SER A 48 1.49 -19.71 -18.79
CA SER A 48 0.36 -18.82 -18.65
C SER A 48 0.72 -17.63 -19.53
N ALA A 49 0.21 -17.64 -20.76
CA ALA A 49 0.30 -16.51 -21.64
C ALA A 49 -0.13 -15.27 -20.83
N TYR A 50 0.82 -14.43 -20.43
CA TYR A 50 0.54 -13.14 -19.85
C TYR A 50 0.29 -12.15 -21.00
N ALA A 51 -0.58 -11.19 -20.77
CA ALA A 51 -0.76 -10.07 -21.67
C ALA A 51 0.09 -8.90 -21.20
N GLU A 52 0.76 -8.22 -22.13
CA GLU A 52 1.40 -6.95 -21.81
C GLU A 52 0.39 -5.98 -21.19
N PRO A 53 0.81 -5.05 -20.33
CA PRO A 53 -0.08 -4.02 -19.82
C PRO A 53 -0.81 -3.26 -20.93
N ASP A 54 -2.05 -2.86 -20.70
CA ASP A 54 -2.83 -2.10 -21.70
C ASP A 54 -2.31 -0.67 -21.91
N GLU A 55 -1.59 -0.14 -20.92
CA GLU A 55 -0.99 1.19 -20.93
C GLU A 55 0.53 1.07 -20.89
N ASP A 56 1.23 1.99 -21.56
CA ASP A 56 2.69 1.99 -21.67
C ASP A 56 3.37 2.17 -20.29
N PRO A 57 4.16 1.18 -19.82
CA PRO A 57 4.90 1.30 -18.58
C PRO A 57 5.90 2.46 -18.53
N ASP A 58 6.43 2.90 -19.67
CA ASP A 58 7.39 4.02 -19.73
C ASP A 58 6.77 5.34 -19.26
N GLY A 59 5.43 5.46 -19.33
CA GLY A 59 4.68 6.60 -18.80
C GLY A 59 4.52 6.65 -17.29
N LEU A 60 5.03 5.66 -16.52
CA LEU A 60 4.85 5.59 -15.06
C LEU A 60 5.44 6.78 -14.31
N LEU A 61 6.60 7.27 -14.73
CA LEU A 61 7.28 8.37 -14.03
C LEU A 61 6.55 9.71 -14.20
N ASP A 62 5.81 9.87 -15.29
CA ASP A 62 5.06 11.10 -15.59
C ASP A 62 3.72 11.17 -14.83
N LEU A 63 3.27 10.04 -14.28
CA LEU A 63 1.99 9.97 -13.56
C LEU A 63 2.05 10.55 -12.15
N ILE A 64 3.21 10.50 -11.52
CA ILE A 64 3.35 10.94 -10.13
C ILE A 64 3.73 12.42 -10.11
N PRO A 65 2.87 13.28 -9.57
CA PRO A 65 3.17 14.69 -9.45
C PRO A 65 4.46 14.93 -8.66
N SER A 66 5.25 15.93 -9.06
CA SER A 66 6.42 16.36 -8.30
C SER A 66 6.04 16.95 -6.93
N ASP A 67 4.87 17.59 -6.84
CA ASP A 67 4.26 17.94 -5.56
C ASP A 67 3.40 16.77 -5.06
N LEU A 68 3.86 16.07 -4.02
CA LEU A 68 3.16 14.93 -3.43
C LEU A 68 1.83 15.31 -2.73
N LYS A 69 1.47 16.60 -2.68
CA LYS A 69 0.15 17.06 -2.24
C LYS A 69 -0.90 16.95 -3.34
N GLU A 70 -0.48 16.90 -4.59
CA GLU A 70 -1.38 16.68 -5.71
C GLU A 70 -1.82 15.21 -5.75
N PRO A 71 -3.12 14.94 -5.70
CA PRO A 71 -3.61 13.57 -5.77
C PRO A 71 -3.46 13.03 -7.20
N PHE A 72 -3.11 11.75 -7.32
CA PHE A 72 -3.18 11.02 -8.59
C PHE A 72 -4.04 9.76 -8.42
N ASP A 73 -4.58 9.24 -9.52
CA ASP A 73 -5.35 7.99 -9.48
C ASP A 73 -4.39 6.79 -9.56
N PRO A 74 -4.24 5.98 -8.49
CA PRO A 74 -3.37 4.82 -8.51
C PRO A 74 -3.81 3.73 -9.51
N ARG A 75 -5.03 3.80 -10.02
CA ARG A 75 -5.51 2.89 -11.08
C ARG A 75 -4.72 3.07 -12.37
N GLU A 76 -4.20 4.28 -12.62
CA GLU A 76 -3.32 4.54 -13.76
C GLU A 76 -1.97 3.82 -13.62
N VAL A 77 -1.43 3.74 -12.40
CA VAL A 77 -0.25 2.91 -12.12
C VAL A 77 -0.57 1.44 -12.33
N ILE A 78 -1.71 0.97 -11.78
CA ILE A 78 -2.12 -0.43 -11.86
C ILE A 78 -2.28 -0.89 -13.32
N ARG A 79 -2.84 -0.05 -14.21
CA ARG A 79 -2.98 -0.36 -15.65
C ARG A 79 -1.66 -0.52 -16.39
N ARG A 80 -0.59 0.07 -15.87
CA ARG A 80 0.76 0.03 -16.48
C ARG A 80 1.65 -1.08 -15.93
N ILE A 81 1.28 -1.69 -14.81
CA ILE A 81 2.07 -2.75 -14.18
C ILE A 81 1.39 -4.12 -14.19
N CYS A 82 0.10 -4.17 -14.44
CA CYS A 82 -0.67 -5.40 -14.44
C CYS A 82 -0.92 -5.89 -15.86
N ASP A 83 -1.12 -7.20 -15.98
CA ASP A 83 -1.45 -7.85 -17.24
C ASP A 83 -2.72 -7.22 -17.84
N GLY A 84 -2.68 -6.89 -19.10
CA GLY A 84 -3.75 -6.28 -19.86
C GLY A 84 -4.97 -7.20 -20.01
N VAL A 85 -5.99 -6.69 -20.69
CA VAL A 85 -7.21 -7.45 -21.00
C VAL A 85 -6.88 -8.61 -21.95
N SER A 86 -7.29 -9.82 -21.58
CA SER A 86 -7.17 -11.01 -22.43
C SER A 86 -8.38 -11.92 -22.24
N GLU A 87 -8.56 -12.90 -23.12
CA GLU A 87 -9.63 -13.92 -22.98
C GLU A 87 -9.55 -14.64 -21.63
N SER A 88 -8.34 -14.87 -21.11
CA SER A 88 -8.10 -15.54 -19.84
C SER A 88 -8.19 -14.60 -18.63
N ASN A 89 -8.06 -13.29 -18.82
CA ASN A 89 -7.99 -12.32 -17.73
C ASN A 89 -9.28 -11.49 -17.57
N GLY A 90 -9.97 -11.16 -18.65
CA GLY A 90 -11.29 -10.52 -18.64
C GLY A 90 -11.35 -9.08 -18.14
N ALA A 91 -10.39 -8.64 -17.33
CA ALA A 91 -10.20 -7.26 -16.87
C ALA A 91 -8.80 -7.13 -16.27
N VAL A 92 -8.17 -5.96 -16.43
CA VAL A 92 -6.86 -5.64 -15.84
C VAL A 92 -6.93 -5.69 -14.33
N PHE A 93 -7.98 -5.14 -13.76
CA PHE A 93 -8.12 -4.96 -12.32
C PHE A 93 -9.58 -5.16 -11.88
N ASP A 94 -9.80 -6.05 -10.91
CA ASP A 94 -11.08 -6.27 -10.27
C ASP A 94 -11.10 -5.53 -8.94
N GLU A 95 -11.63 -4.33 -8.95
CA GLU A 95 -11.68 -3.50 -7.76
C GLU A 95 -12.64 -4.08 -6.70
N PHE A 96 -12.12 -4.22 -5.48
CA PHE A 96 -12.86 -4.67 -4.32
C PHE A 96 -13.44 -3.46 -3.58
N LYS A 97 -14.76 -3.40 -3.43
CA LYS A 97 -15.50 -2.35 -2.72
C LYS A 97 -15.14 -0.92 -3.17
N PRO A 98 -15.27 -0.57 -4.46
CA PRO A 98 -14.86 0.75 -4.95
C PRO A 98 -15.61 1.92 -4.29
N LEU A 99 -16.85 1.70 -3.84
CA LEU A 99 -17.69 2.73 -3.20
C LEU A 99 -17.50 2.85 -1.67
N TYR A 100 -16.71 1.96 -1.06
CA TYR A 100 -16.45 1.97 0.37
C TYR A 100 -14.97 2.25 0.63
N GLY A 101 -14.65 3.24 1.45
CA GLY A 101 -13.28 3.68 1.69
C GLY A 101 -12.57 4.07 0.38
N PRO A 102 -13.03 5.11 -0.34
CA PRO A 102 -12.56 5.39 -1.70
C PRO A 102 -11.14 5.94 -1.77
N SER A 103 -10.58 6.40 -0.65
CA SER A 103 -9.20 6.87 -0.59
C SER A 103 -8.16 5.74 -0.58
N LEU A 104 -8.61 4.49 -0.45
CA LEU A 104 -7.79 3.30 -0.63
C LEU A 104 -8.39 2.42 -1.74
N VAL A 105 -7.67 2.25 -2.82
CA VAL A 105 -8.00 1.32 -3.90
C VAL A 105 -7.51 -0.06 -3.52
N THR A 106 -8.39 -1.06 -3.60
CA THR A 106 -8.04 -2.46 -3.36
C THR A 106 -8.65 -3.33 -4.45
N GLY A 107 -7.95 -4.35 -4.88
CA GLY A 107 -8.51 -5.25 -5.91
C GLY A 107 -7.53 -6.34 -6.34
N TRP A 108 -8.01 -7.18 -7.23
CA TRP A 108 -7.30 -8.33 -7.75
C TRP A 108 -6.85 -8.08 -9.18
N ALA A 109 -5.62 -8.46 -9.46
CA ALA A 109 -5.01 -8.37 -10.80
C ALA A 109 -4.14 -9.60 -11.07
N LYS A 110 -3.47 -9.60 -12.21
CA LYS A 110 -2.35 -10.49 -12.49
C LYS A 110 -1.13 -9.68 -12.89
N ILE A 111 0.04 -10.19 -12.58
CA ILE A 111 1.33 -9.69 -13.06
C ILE A 111 2.11 -10.90 -13.56
N HIS A 112 2.47 -10.88 -14.84
CA HIS A 112 3.06 -12.02 -15.56
C HIS A 112 2.28 -13.33 -15.33
N GLY A 113 0.97 -13.27 -15.51
CA GLY A 113 0.05 -14.40 -15.34
C GLY A 113 -0.19 -14.82 -13.89
N ARG A 114 0.48 -14.23 -12.90
CA ARG A 114 0.38 -14.60 -11.49
C ARG A 114 -0.62 -13.71 -10.76
N PRO A 115 -1.57 -14.29 -10.00
CA PRO A 115 -2.54 -13.50 -9.25
C PRO A 115 -1.85 -12.68 -8.16
N VAL A 116 -2.33 -11.45 -7.97
CA VAL A 116 -1.87 -10.51 -6.94
C VAL A 116 -3.06 -9.71 -6.41
N GLY A 117 -3.07 -9.47 -5.10
CA GLY A 117 -3.95 -8.48 -4.46
C GLY A 117 -3.21 -7.16 -4.35
N ILE A 118 -3.84 -6.07 -4.75
CA ILE A 118 -3.23 -4.73 -4.73
C ILE A 118 -3.96 -3.85 -3.73
N LEU A 119 -3.19 -3.14 -2.90
CA LEU A 119 -3.66 -2.03 -2.06
C LEU A 119 -2.89 -0.78 -2.46
N ALA A 120 -3.60 0.28 -2.84
CA ALA A 120 -2.98 1.51 -3.33
C ALA A 120 -3.69 2.75 -2.76
N ASN A 121 -2.94 3.71 -2.23
CA ASN A 121 -3.52 4.94 -1.73
C ASN A 121 -3.89 5.86 -2.90
N ALA A 122 -5.18 6.25 -2.98
CA ALA A 122 -5.68 7.26 -3.91
C ALA A 122 -5.63 8.67 -3.31
N GLN A 123 -5.70 8.76 -1.98
CA GLN A 123 -5.52 9.99 -1.24
C GLN A 123 -4.59 9.73 -0.06
N GLY A 124 -3.86 10.76 0.37
CA GLY A 124 -2.81 10.63 1.36
C GLY A 124 -3.26 10.21 2.76
N VAL A 125 -4.55 10.19 3.07
CA VAL A 125 -5.09 9.95 4.42
C VAL A 125 -5.91 8.67 4.45
N LEU A 126 -5.69 7.86 5.48
CA LEU A 126 -6.47 6.66 5.79
C LEU A 126 -7.54 6.99 6.84
N PHE A 127 -8.80 6.71 6.52
CA PHE A 127 -9.94 6.82 7.43
C PHE A 127 -10.36 5.45 7.97
N SER A 128 -11.39 5.41 8.79
CA SER A 128 -11.92 4.17 9.37
C SER A 128 -12.38 3.17 8.32
N GLU A 129 -13.02 3.64 7.27
CA GLU A 129 -13.55 2.84 6.18
C GLU A 129 -12.42 2.17 5.38
N GLU A 130 -11.36 2.91 5.09
CA GLU A 130 -10.17 2.38 4.42
C GLU A 130 -9.50 1.30 5.25
N ALA A 131 -9.34 1.54 6.55
CA ALA A 131 -8.73 0.58 7.46
C ALA A 131 -9.55 -0.72 7.56
N GLN A 132 -10.88 -0.62 7.60
CA GLN A 132 -11.77 -1.79 7.61
C GLN A 132 -11.74 -2.54 6.27
N LYS A 133 -11.76 -1.80 5.15
CA LYS A 133 -11.64 -2.35 3.79
C LYS A 133 -10.33 -3.12 3.61
N ALA A 134 -9.21 -2.48 4.00
CA ALA A 134 -7.89 -3.11 3.94
C ALA A 134 -7.82 -4.36 4.80
N THR A 135 -8.32 -4.30 6.04
CA THR A 135 -8.39 -5.46 6.95
C THR A 135 -9.04 -6.66 6.28
N GLN A 136 -10.23 -6.45 5.73
CA GLN A 136 -10.97 -7.53 5.07
C GLN A 136 -10.24 -8.02 3.81
N PHE A 137 -9.69 -7.12 3.02
CA PHE A 137 -9.00 -7.48 1.79
C PHE A 137 -7.74 -8.32 2.04
N VAL A 138 -6.93 -7.94 3.03
CA VAL A 138 -5.75 -8.71 3.46
C VAL A 138 -6.15 -10.10 3.96
N GLN A 139 -7.24 -10.21 4.73
CA GLN A 139 -7.76 -11.50 5.19
C GLN A 139 -8.21 -12.38 4.02
N LEU A 140 -8.89 -11.82 3.02
CA LEU A 140 -9.28 -12.55 1.81
C LEU A 140 -8.06 -13.02 1.00
N ALA A 141 -7.04 -12.19 0.87
CA ALA A 141 -5.79 -12.56 0.20
C ALA A 141 -5.10 -13.74 0.90
N ASN A 142 -5.07 -13.72 2.23
CA ASN A 142 -4.55 -14.85 3.01
C ASN A 142 -5.37 -16.14 2.82
N GLN A 143 -6.69 -16.05 2.77
CA GLN A 143 -7.55 -17.22 2.53
C GLN A 143 -7.34 -17.83 1.13
N SER A 144 -7.03 -17.00 0.13
CA SER A 144 -6.80 -17.41 -1.25
C SER A 144 -5.32 -17.68 -1.56
N ASP A 145 -4.43 -17.58 -0.59
CA ASP A 145 -2.97 -17.69 -0.74
C ASP A 145 -2.41 -16.79 -1.85
N THR A 146 -2.92 -15.56 -1.92
CA THR A 146 -2.58 -14.59 -2.96
C THR A 146 -1.61 -13.56 -2.43
N PRO A 147 -0.43 -13.37 -3.06
CA PRO A 147 0.52 -12.32 -2.69
C PRO A 147 -0.10 -10.92 -2.72
N LEU A 148 0.43 -10.02 -1.90
CA LEU A 148 -0.04 -8.64 -1.78
C LEU A 148 1.02 -7.65 -2.26
N LEU A 149 0.59 -6.69 -3.08
CA LEU A 149 1.35 -5.53 -3.51
C LEU A 149 0.77 -4.26 -2.89
N PHE A 150 1.59 -3.51 -2.16
CA PHE A 150 1.24 -2.26 -1.53
C PHE A 150 1.88 -1.09 -2.29
N LEU A 151 1.07 -0.20 -2.84
CA LEU A 151 1.50 1.04 -3.50
C LEU A 151 1.26 2.21 -2.55
N HIS A 152 2.33 2.72 -1.96
CA HIS A 152 2.25 3.75 -0.93
C HIS A 152 2.16 5.15 -1.53
N ASN A 153 1.13 5.88 -1.13
CA ASN A 153 1.03 7.33 -1.21
C ASN A 153 0.19 7.82 -0.02
N THR A 154 0.79 7.77 1.19
CA THR A 154 0.06 8.07 2.42
C THR A 154 0.83 8.99 3.36
N THR A 155 0.11 9.94 3.96
CA THR A 155 0.63 10.83 5.00
C THR A 155 0.28 10.35 6.41
N GLY A 156 -0.62 9.36 6.55
CA GLY A 156 -1.03 8.79 7.82
C GLY A 156 -2.51 8.48 7.93
N TYR A 157 -2.92 8.13 9.15
CA TYR A 157 -4.33 8.01 9.49
C TYR A 157 -4.91 9.38 9.84
N MET A 158 -6.22 9.57 9.58
CA MET A 158 -6.92 10.76 10.02
C MET A 158 -6.87 10.89 11.55
N VAL A 159 -6.65 12.10 12.02
CA VAL A 159 -6.57 12.46 13.44
C VAL A 159 -7.70 13.42 13.81
N GLY A 160 -8.04 13.46 15.07
CA GLY A 160 -9.02 14.37 15.62
C GLY A 160 -10.11 13.67 16.44
N LYS A 161 -10.68 14.42 17.38
CA LYS A 161 -11.60 13.88 18.38
C LYS A 161 -12.77 13.09 17.78
N ASP A 162 -13.37 13.59 16.71
CA ASP A 162 -14.54 12.96 16.10
C ASP A 162 -14.15 11.62 15.41
N TYR A 163 -13.00 11.58 14.75
CA TYR A 163 -12.48 10.37 14.12
C TYR A 163 -12.03 9.33 15.16
N GLU A 164 -11.40 9.77 16.25
CA GLU A 164 -11.00 8.89 17.34
C GLU A 164 -12.21 8.29 18.06
N GLN A 165 -13.23 9.11 18.34
CA GLN A 165 -14.51 8.63 18.87
C GLN A 165 -15.27 7.77 17.87
N GLY A 166 -15.13 8.03 16.56
CA GLY A 166 -15.66 7.21 15.46
C GLY A 166 -14.96 5.88 15.26
N GLY A 167 -13.86 5.62 15.98
CA GLY A 167 -13.21 4.32 16.02
C GLY A 167 -11.99 4.16 15.12
N ILE A 168 -11.38 5.24 14.62
CA ILE A 168 -10.19 5.16 13.75
C ILE A 168 -9.04 4.39 14.39
N ILE A 169 -8.82 4.54 15.71
CA ILE A 169 -7.77 3.83 16.44
C ILE A 169 -8.03 2.32 16.41
N LYS A 170 -9.27 1.90 16.66
CA LYS A 170 -9.67 0.50 16.61
C LYS A 170 -9.53 -0.08 15.19
N HIS A 171 -10.03 0.62 14.20
CA HIS A 171 -10.02 0.15 12.82
C HIS A 171 -8.59 0.14 12.24
N GLY A 172 -7.77 1.15 12.55
CA GLY A 172 -6.36 1.18 12.21
C GLY A 172 -5.59 0.02 12.85
N ALA A 173 -5.84 -0.26 14.14
CA ALA A 173 -5.24 -1.41 14.82
C ALA A 173 -5.65 -2.75 14.18
N MET A 174 -6.88 -2.89 13.70
CA MET A 174 -7.34 -4.08 12.96
C MET A 174 -6.59 -4.26 11.64
N MET A 175 -6.36 -3.18 10.90
CA MET A 175 -5.58 -3.19 9.66
C MET A 175 -4.13 -3.63 9.92
N ILE A 176 -3.48 -3.02 10.91
CA ILE A 176 -2.12 -3.37 11.32
C ILE A 176 -2.05 -4.84 11.77
N ASN A 177 -3.04 -5.29 12.55
CA ASN A 177 -3.13 -6.69 12.97
C ASN A 177 -3.28 -7.65 11.79
N ALA A 178 -4.12 -7.34 10.81
CA ALA A 178 -4.30 -8.16 9.62
C ALA A 178 -2.99 -8.28 8.81
N ILE A 179 -2.26 -7.19 8.65
CA ILE A 179 -0.99 -7.15 7.93
C ILE A 179 0.10 -7.91 8.67
N SER A 180 0.26 -7.67 9.98
CA SER A 180 1.29 -8.31 10.79
C SER A 180 1.12 -9.82 10.97
N ASN A 181 -0.12 -10.31 10.87
CA ASN A 181 -0.43 -11.75 10.92
C ASN A 181 -0.61 -12.39 9.54
N SER A 182 -0.41 -11.63 8.47
CA SER A 182 -0.51 -12.17 7.12
C SER A 182 0.65 -13.12 6.82
N THR A 183 0.32 -14.24 6.16
CA THR A 183 1.28 -15.30 5.82
C THR A 183 1.63 -15.34 4.34
N VAL A 184 0.92 -14.56 3.51
CA VAL A 184 1.24 -14.44 2.08
C VAL A 184 2.42 -13.48 1.86
N PRO A 185 3.17 -13.62 0.75
CA PRO A 185 4.24 -12.68 0.43
C PRO A 185 3.71 -11.25 0.25
N HIS A 186 4.41 -10.30 0.85
CA HIS A 186 4.15 -8.87 0.71
C HIS A 186 5.26 -8.19 -0.09
N LEU A 187 4.87 -7.34 -1.01
CA LEU A 187 5.76 -6.43 -1.74
C LEU A 187 5.27 -5.01 -1.51
N SER A 188 6.17 -4.08 -1.27
CA SER A 188 5.83 -2.68 -1.03
C SER A 188 6.61 -1.77 -1.97
N VAL A 189 5.92 -0.80 -2.56
CA VAL A 189 6.51 0.21 -3.43
C VAL A 189 6.06 1.58 -2.94
N PHE A 190 7.02 2.43 -2.59
CA PHE A 190 6.76 3.83 -2.30
C PHE A 190 6.67 4.57 -3.64
N VAL A 191 5.47 4.88 -4.06
CA VAL A 191 5.20 5.61 -5.31
C VAL A 191 5.08 7.12 -5.07
N GLY A 192 4.73 7.51 -3.85
CA GLY A 192 4.61 8.89 -3.40
C GLY A 192 5.05 9.03 -1.94
N ALA A 193 4.27 9.71 -1.12
CA ALA A 193 4.54 9.85 0.30
C ALA A 193 4.34 8.51 1.06
N SER A 194 5.17 8.28 2.08
CA SER A 194 4.98 7.17 3.02
C SER A 194 5.43 7.58 4.42
N TYR A 195 4.51 8.17 5.21
CA TYR A 195 4.84 8.79 6.47
C TYR A 195 4.21 8.08 7.67
N GLY A 196 4.95 8.06 8.77
CA GLY A 196 4.50 7.71 10.12
C GLY A 196 3.66 6.44 10.21
N ALA A 197 2.50 6.54 10.86
CA ALA A 197 1.59 5.42 11.06
C ALA A 197 0.95 4.93 9.74
N GLY A 198 0.86 5.76 8.70
CA GLY A 198 0.44 5.35 7.37
C GLY A 198 1.41 4.35 6.73
N ASN A 199 2.71 4.54 6.95
CA ASN A 199 3.72 3.59 6.53
C ASN A 199 3.47 2.21 7.14
N TYR A 200 3.14 2.13 8.44
CA TYR A 200 2.74 0.89 9.09
C TYR A 200 1.48 0.29 8.46
N GLY A 201 0.43 1.10 8.31
CA GLY A 201 -0.84 0.64 7.73
C GLY A 201 -0.71 0.11 6.29
N MET A 202 0.32 0.53 5.57
CA MET A 202 0.58 0.09 4.19
C MET A 202 1.74 -0.91 4.07
N ASN A 203 2.05 -1.65 5.14
CA ASN A 203 3.11 -2.66 5.14
C ASN A 203 4.51 -2.08 4.84
N GLY A 204 4.88 -1.02 5.55
CA GLY A 204 6.19 -0.40 5.42
C GLY A 204 7.33 -1.25 6.00
N ARG A 205 8.50 -0.64 6.08
CA ARG A 205 9.76 -1.30 6.47
C ARG A 205 9.69 -2.12 7.76
N ALA A 206 8.89 -1.69 8.73
CA ALA A 206 8.78 -2.35 10.03
C ALA A 206 8.18 -3.77 9.98
N PHE A 207 7.45 -4.09 8.91
CA PHE A 207 6.87 -5.42 8.70
C PHE A 207 7.75 -6.34 7.84
N ASP A 208 8.95 -5.89 7.48
CA ASP A 208 9.92 -6.66 6.71
C ASP A 208 9.30 -7.31 5.44
N PRO A 209 8.73 -6.49 4.54
CA PRO A 209 8.16 -7.02 3.32
C PRO A 209 9.21 -7.77 2.52
N ARG A 210 8.80 -8.77 1.76
CA ARG A 210 9.70 -9.58 0.93
C ARG A 210 10.59 -8.70 0.04
N PHE A 211 10.01 -7.63 -0.52
CA PHE A 211 10.71 -6.57 -1.24
C PHE A 211 10.08 -5.22 -0.91
N LEU A 212 10.92 -4.21 -0.78
CA LEU A 212 10.53 -2.82 -0.63
C LEU A 212 11.31 -1.98 -1.64
N PHE A 213 10.59 -1.33 -2.53
CA PHE A 213 11.13 -0.44 -3.55
C PHE A 213 10.67 0.99 -3.28
N THR A 214 11.44 1.94 -3.75
CA THR A 214 11.14 3.37 -3.64
C THR A 214 11.34 4.02 -5.00
N TRP A 215 10.34 4.72 -5.49
CA TRP A 215 10.49 5.51 -6.71
C TRP A 215 11.36 6.73 -6.45
N PRO A 216 12.03 7.28 -7.48
CA PRO A 216 12.95 8.40 -7.30
C PRO A 216 12.31 9.65 -6.67
N SER A 217 11.03 9.91 -6.96
CA SER A 217 10.23 11.03 -6.43
C SER A 217 9.57 10.75 -5.09
N ALA A 218 9.58 9.49 -4.61
CA ALA A 218 8.89 9.12 -3.38
C ALA A 218 9.65 9.62 -2.15
N LYS A 219 8.91 9.96 -1.10
CA LYS A 219 9.44 10.47 0.16
C LYS A 219 8.96 9.64 1.34
N SER A 220 9.87 9.33 2.26
CA SER A 220 9.54 8.57 3.48
C SER A 220 10.14 9.26 4.70
N ALA A 221 9.30 9.52 5.72
CA ALA A 221 9.71 10.12 6.97
C ALA A 221 8.80 9.68 8.12
N VAL A 222 9.20 10.02 9.35
CA VAL A 222 8.37 9.79 10.55
C VAL A 222 7.09 10.62 10.51
N MET A 223 7.17 11.84 9.94
CA MET A 223 6.01 12.70 9.67
C MET A 223 6.35 13.64 8.52
N GLY A 224 5.33 14.22 7.90
CA GLY A 224 5.52 15.19 6.82
C GLY A 224 6.26 16.44 7.30
N PRO A 225 6.99 17.13 6.40
CA PRO A 225 7.84 18.26 6.77
C PRO A 225 7.09 19.38 7.50
N GLN A 226 5.91 19.73 7.05
CA GLN A 226 5.09 20.78 7.68
C GLN A 226 4.58 20.37 9.07
N GLN A 227 4.18 19.11 9.25
CA GLN A 227 3.76 18.56 10.53
C GLN A 227 4.93 18.56 11.52
N LEU A 228 6.12 18.17 11.09
CA LEU A 228 7.31 18.18 11.92
C LEU A 228 7.66 19.62 12.36
N ALA A 229 7.68 20.55 11.42
CA ALA A 229 7.93 21.96 11.70
C ALA A 229 6.90 22.53 12.70
N GLY A 230 5.63 22.18 12.56
CA GLY A 230 4.56 22.59 13.50
C GLY A 230 4.75 22.00 14.91
N VAL A 231 5.14 20.72 15.03
CA VAL A 231 5.44 20.11 16.33
C VAL A 231 6.64 20.77 17.01
N LEU A 232 7.70 21.04 16.25
CA LEU A 232 8.89 21.73 16.78
C LEU A 232 8.55 23.15 17.25
N GLU A 233 7.67 23.88 16.56
CA GLU A 233 7.18 25.19 16.99
C GLU A 233 6.45 25.11 18.34
N ILE A 234 5.53 24.14 18.48
CA ILE A 234 4.79 23.94 19.73
C ILE A 234 5.75 23.64 20.90
N VAL A 235 6.71 22.75 20.68
CA VAL A 235 7.70 22.39 21.70
C VAL A 235 8.59 23.57 22.07
N ALA A 236 9.05 24.36 21.10
CA ALA A 236 9.84 25.55 21.35
C ALA A 236 9.08 26.62 22.15
N ARG A 237 7.81 26.83 21.80
CA ARG A 237 6.91 27.76 22.51
C ARG A 237 6.69 27.33 23.96
N GLN A 238 6.39 26.05 24.19
CA GLN A 238 6.21 25.49 25.54
C GLN A 238 7.50 25.57 26.36
N SER A 239 8.66 25.36 25.74
CA SER A 239 9.94 25.47 26.39
C SER A 239 10.24 26.93 26.82
N ALA A 240 9.95 27.91 25.97
CA ALA A 240 10.08 29.34 26.30
C ALA A 240 9.17 29.74 27.47
N GLU A 241 7.87 29.32 27.40
CA GLU A 241 6.92 29.58 28.50
C GLU A 241 7.39 28.99 29.84
N ALA A 242 7.91 27.74 29.83
CA ALA A 242 8.41 27.08 31.04
C ALA A 242 9.64 27.80 31.65
N LYS A 243 10.42 28.51 30.82
CA LYS A 243 11.57 29.32 31.24
C LYS A 243 11.19 30.75 31.57
N GLY A 244 9.94 31.17 31.35
CA GLY A 244 9.50 32.57 31.50
C GLY A 244 10.08 33.51 30.44
N GLU A 245 10.47 32.95 29.28
CA GLU A 245 11.01 33.68 28.13
C GLU A 245 9.90 33.92 27.10
N VAL A 246 10.04 34.97 26.29
CA VAL A 246 9.16 35.23 25.16
C VAL A 246 9.61 34.38 23.97
N PHE A 247 8.69 33.60 23.38
CA PHE A 247 8.98 32.82 22.21
C PHE A 247 9.36 33.71 21.01
N ASP A 248 10.53 33.51 20.43
CA ASP A 248 11.00 34.19 19.22
C ASP A 248 10.42 33.53 17.96
N ALA A 249 9.27 34.07 17.51
CA ALA A 249 8.56 33.56 16.33
C ALA A 249 9.31 33.85 15.02
N GLU A 250 10.08 34.96 14.94
CA GLU A 250 10.84 35.29 13.72
C GLU A 250 12.08 34.42 13.57
N GLY A 251 12.83 34.22 14.66
CA GLY A 251 13.97 33.30 14.66
C GLY A 251 13.55 31.87 14.36
N PHE A 252 12.39 31.44 14.85
CA PHE A 252 11.89 30.09 14.58
C PHE A 252 11.45 29.88 13.13
N LYS A 253 11.02 30.92 12.42
CA LYS A 253 10.63 30.85 11.01
C LYS A 253 11.76 30.32 10.12
N GLY A 254 12.99 30.78 10.37
CA GLY A 254 14.17 30.28 9.67
C GLY A 254 14.46 28.79 9.93
N ILE A 255 14.24 28.35 11.18
CA ILE A 255 14.38 26.93 11.56
C ILE A 255 13.33 26.10 10.83
N LYS A 256 12.10 26.58 10.75
CA LYS A 256 10.99 25.92 10.03
C LYS A 256 11.32 25.72 8.56
N GLU A 257 11.79 26.73 7.88
CA GLU A 257 12.19 26.67 6.46
C GLU A 257 13.32 25.65 6.24
N ILE A 258 14.32 25.59 7.14
CA ILE A 258 15.41 24.62 7.07
C ILE A 258 14.88 23.18 7.28
N VAL A 259 14.00 22.96 8.25
CA VAL A 259 13.42 21.64 8.54
C VAL A 259 12.56 21.17 7.37
N GLU A 260 11.76 22.03 6.78
CA GLU A 260 10.96 21.73 5.61
C GLU A 260 11.85 21.34 4.43
N ALA A 261 12.89 22.12 4.15
CA ALA A 261 13.84 21.87 3.06
C ALA A 261 14.72 20.61 3.23
N GLN A 262 14.96 20.15 4.46
CA GLN A 262 15.75 18.93 4.70
C GLN A 262 14.95 17.63 4.49
N ILE A 263 13.63 17.72 4.48
CA ILE A 263 12.74 16.56 4.31
C ILE A 263 12.18 16.53 2.88
N GLU A 264 12.16 17.66 2.18
CA GLU A 264 11.86 17.76 0.75
C GLU A 264 13.00 17.22 -0.12
#